data_df3ab8824265d79b6156aab2efc7e3c6
#
_entry.id   df3ab8824265d79b6156aab2efc7e3c6
#
_cell.length_a   1.000
_cell.length_b   1.000
_cell.length_c   1.000
_cell.angle_alpha   90.00
_cell.angle_beta   90.00
_cell.angle_gamma   90.00
#
_symmetry.space_group_name_H-M   'P 1'
#
loop_
_entity.id
_entity.type
_entity.pdbx_description
1 polymer ?
#
loop_
_entity_poly.entity_id
_entity_poly.type
_entity_poly.pdbx_seq_one_letter_code
_entity_poly.pdbx_strand_id
1 'polypeptide(L)'
;MSEPKRILIVDDDVALMRVMREALTSMLRCEVDSSPKPEYGFELALKKTYDLMLFDFSMPMIDGAMLFFLIRKVYDNATPPRIVPPLLLVTAKGDEARAQELLREAGVRGLVPKPFAINRLIEKVKENLPGVEIIAA
;
A
#
# COMPACT_ATOMS: atom_id res chain seq x y z
N MET A 1 12.96 -21.50 -4.26
CA MET A 1 12.20 -20.30 -4.59
C MET A 1 11.61 -19.69 -3.33
N SER A 2 11.73 -18.38 -3.18
CA SER A 2 11.10 -17.68 -2.09
C SER A 2 9.59 -17.59 -2.32
N GLU A 3 8.85 -17.31 -1.24
CA GLU A 3 7.42 -17.06 -1.36
C GLU A 3 7.17 -15.76 -2.13
N PRO A 4 6.03 -15.63 -2.82
CA PRO A 4 5.71 -14.38 -3.48
C PRO A 4 5.55 -13.25 -2.47
N LYS A 5 5.89 -12.04 -2.88
CA LYS A 5 5.66 -10.85 -2.06
C LYS A 5 4.15 -10.60 -1.93
N ARG A 6 3.76 -10.01 -0.81
CA ARG A 6 2.35 -9.73 -0.52
C ARG A 6 2.10 -8.24 -0.38
N ILE A 7 1.08 -7.76 -1.08
CA ILE A 7 0.72 -6.35 -1.12
C ILE A 7 -0.72 -6.19 -0.68
N LEU A 8 -0.98 -5.20 0.17
CA LEU A 8 -2.33 -4.81 0.57
C LEU A 8 -2.67 -3.47 -0.07
N ILE A 9 -3.76 -3.42 -0.83
CA ILE A 9 -4.26 -2.20 -1.44
C ILE A 9 -5.58 -1.81 -0.76
N VAL A 10 -5.69 -0.57 -0.30
CA VAL A 10 -6.95 -0.03 0.23
C VAL A 10 -7.26 1.25 -0.53
N ASP A 11 -8.36 1.25 -1.26
CA ASP A 11 -8.79 2.38 -2.10
C ASP A 11 -10.29 2.24 -2.34
N ASP A 12 -11.05 3.30 -2.15
CA ASP A 12 -12.49 3.27 -2.35
C ASP A 12 -12.89 3.26 -3.83
N ASP A 13 -11.94 3.48 -4.74
CA ASP A 13 -12.15 3.35 -6.19
C ASP A 13 -11.91 1.89 -6.60
N VAL A 14 -12.99 1.13 -6.69
CA VAL A 14 -12.95 -0.31 -7.00
C VAL A 14 -12.35 -0.58 -8.38
N ALA A 15 -12.69 0.26 -9.36
CA ALA A 15 -12.17 0.09 -10.72
C ALA A 15 -10.65 0.30 -10.75
N LEU A 16 -10.16 1.31 -10.05
CA LEU A 16 -8.72 1.59 -9.96
C LEU A 16 -7.99 0.46 -9.24
N MET A 17 -8.56 -0.06 -8.14
CA MET A 17 -7.97 -1.20 -7.43
C MET A 17 -7.80 -2.42 -8.33
N ARG A 18 -8.80 -2.68 -9.17
CA ARG A 18 -8.73 -3.80 -10.11
C ARG A 18 -7.59 -3.62 -11.10
N VAL A 19 -7.45 -2.40 -11.64
CA VAL A 19 -6.38 -2.08 -12.59
C VAL A 19 -5.02 -2.25 -11.92
N MET A 20 -4.86 -1.72 -10.73
CA MET A 20 -3.59 -1.87 -9.99
C MET A 20 -3.26 -3.32 -9.71
N ARG A 21 -4.23 -4.09 -9.25
CA ARG A 21 -4.04 -5.50 -8.94
C ARG A 21 -3.63 -6.31 -10.18
N GLU A 22 -4.35 -6.12 -11.28
CA GLU A 22 -4.04 -6.82 -12.52
C GLU A 22 -2.65 -6.47 -13.04
N ALA A 23 -2.29 -5.20 -13.00
CA ALA A 23 -0.96 -4.76 -13.43
C ALA A 23 0.14 -5.38 -12.55
N LEU A 24 -0.01 -5.30 -11.25
CA LEU A 24 1.00 -5.81 -10.32
C LEU A 24 1.17 -7.33 -10.44
N THR A 25 0.07 -8.07 -10.47
CA THR A 25 0.14 -9.54 -10.53
C THR A 25 0.58 -10.06 -11.88
N SER A 26 0.40 -9.30 -12.96
CA SER A 26 0.87 -9.70 -14.28
C SER A 26 2.36 -9.42 -14.50
N MET A 27 2.92 -8.46 -13.78
CA MET A 27 4.31 -8.03 -14.00
C MET A 27 5.27 -8.48 -12.92
N LEU A 28 4.79 -8.68 -11.71
CA LEU A 28 5.61 -9.05 -10.56
C LEU A 28 5.08 -10.33 -9.92
N ARG A 29 5.99 -11.12 -9.37
CA ARG A 29 5.59 -12.30 -8.60
C ARG A 29 5.13 -11.84 -7.23
N CYS A 30 3.84 -11.53 -7.14
CA CYS A 30 3.23 -11.04 -5.90
C CYS A 30 1.79 -11.49 -5.78
N GLU A 31 1.31 -11.51 -4.55
CA GLU A 31 -0.10 -11.69 -4.23
C GLU A 31 -0.64 -10.36 -3.76
N VAL A 32 -1.85 -10.00 -4.20
CA VAL A 32 -2.46 -8.73 -3.87
C VAL A 32 -3.81 -8.98 -3.23
N ASP A 33 -3.96 -8.51 -1.99
CA ASP A 33 -5.27 -8.39 -1.35
C ASP A 33 -5.71 -6.94 -1.47
N SER A 34 -6.99 -6.72 -1.65
CA SER A 34 -7.53 -5.36 -1.80
C SER A 34 -8.84 -5.20 -1.04
N SER A 35 -9.08 -3.98 -0.57
CA SER A 35 -10.31 -3.64 0.12
C SER A 35 -10.76 -2.24 -0.27
N PRO A 36 -12.07 -2.06 -0.60
CA PRO A 36 -12.61 -0.73 -0.84
C PRO A 36 -12.92 0.02 0.47
N LYS A 37 -12.80 -0.64 1.60
CA LYS A 37 -13.13 -0.07 2.92
C LYS A 37 -11.95 -0.13 3.86
N PRO A 38 -11.63 0.99 4.55
CA PRO A 38 -10.53 1.01 5.52
C PRO A 38 -10.67 -0.03 6.64
N GLU A 39 -11.91 -0.28 7.11
CA GLU A 39 -12.15 -1.23 8.20
C GLU A 39 -11.70 -2.64 7.83
N TYR A 40 -12.03 -3.08 6.64
CA TYR A 40 -11.63 -4.40 6.18
C TYR A 40 -10.12 -4.45 5.88
N GLY A 41 -9.57 -3.35 5.35
CA GLY A 41 -8.13 -3.23 5.16
C GLY A 41 -7.37 -3.37 6.48
N PHE A 42 -7.87 -2.74 7.53
CA PHE A 42 -7.32 -2.87 8.88
C PHE A 42 -7.36 -4.33 9.35
N GLU A 43 -8.49 -4.98 9.17
CA GLU A 43 -8.65 -6.41 9.53
C GLU A 43 -7.64 -7.29 8.81
N LEU A 44 -7.48 -7.10 7.51
CA LEU A 44 -6.52 -7.84 6.71
C LEU A 44 -5.08 -7.62 7.21
N ALA A 45 -4.73 -6.38 7.51
CA ALA A 45 -3.39 -6.04 8.00
C ALA A 45 -3.08 -6.74 9.33
N LEU A 46 -4.08 -6.96 10.17
CA LEU A 46 -3.90 -7.65 11.44
C LEU A 46 -3.82 -9.16 11.29
N LYS A 47 -4.54 -9.72 10.32
CA LYS A 47 -4.63 -11.18 10.13
C LYS A 47 -3.50 -11.76 9.27
N LYS A 48 -2.99 -10.98 8.34
CA LYS A 48 -1.97 -11.44 7.38
C LYS A 48 -0.71 -10.58 7.47
N THR A 49 0.38 -11.12 6.95
CA THR A 49 1.64 -10.40 6.87
C THR A 49 1.83 -9.90 5.43
N TYR A 50 2.07 -8.60 5.28
CA TYR A 50 2.31 -7.97 3.99
C TYR A 50 3.73 -7.42 3.91
N ASP A 51 4.22 -7.28 2.68
CA ASP A 51 5.54 -6.69 2.41
C ASP A 51 5.44 -5.23 2.03
N LEU A 52 4.26 -4.79 1.59
CA LEU A 52 4.00 -3.43 1.15
C LEU A 52 2.51 -3.12 1.26
N MET A 53 2.19 -1.88 1.60
CA MET A 53 0.81 -1.39 1.63
C MET A 53 0.68 -0.19 0.68
N LEU A 54 -0.39 -0.16 -0.11
CA LEU A 54 -0.78 0.96 -0.96
C LEU A 54 -2.14 1.45 -0.49
N PHE A 55 -2.19 2.62 0.11
CA PHE A 55 -3.44 3.19 0.60
C PHE A 55 -3.75 4.48 -0.12
N ASP A 56 -5.01 4.62 -0.57
CA ASP A 56 -5.52 5.90 -1.03
C ASP A 56 -5.49 6.88 0.14
N PHE A 57 -4.95 8.07 -0.09
CA PHE A 57 -4.87 9.06 0.96
C PHE A 57 -6.27 9.54 1.39
N SER A 58 -7.11 9.88 0.42
CA SER A 58 -8.46 10.40 0.69
C SER A 58 -9.52 9.30 0.59
N MET A 59 -10.05 8.88 1.72
CA MET A 59 -11.14 7.90 1.80
C MET A 59 -12.21 8.41 2.76
N PRO A 60 -13.48 7.97 2.59
CA PRO A 60 -14.51 8.31 3.57
C PRO A 60 -14.15 7.81 4.97
N MET A 61 -14.44 8.60 5.97
CA MET A 61 -14.30 8.32 7.39
C MET A 61 -12.88 8.42 7.93
N ILE A 62 -11.91 7.73 7.35
CA ILE A 62 -10.50 7.87 7.73
C ILE A 62 -9.64 7.92 6.46
N ASP A 63 -8.58 8.69 6.50
CA ASP A 63 -7.63 8.73 5.38
C ASP A 63 -6.60 7.61 5.48
N GLY A 64 -5.82 7.44 4.39
CA GLY A 64 -4.83 6.37 4.32
C GLY A 64 -3.72 6.51 5.35
N ALA A 65 -3.35 7.73 5.71
CA ALA A 65 -2.34 7.97 6.74
C ALA A 65 -2.84 7.54 8.13
N MET A 66 -4.08 7.88 8.44
CA MET A 66 -4.68 7.49 9.70
C MET A 66 -4.79 5.98 9.81
N LEU A 67 -5.20 5.32 8.73
CA LEU A 67 -5.25 3.85 8.69
C LEU A 67 -3.86 3.26 8.98
N PHE A 68 -2.83 3.81 8.35
CA PHE A 68 -1.46 3.37 8.56
C PHE A 68 -1.03 3.53 10.02
N PHE A 69 -1.34 4.67 10.63
CA PHE A 69 -0.97 4.93 12.04
C PHE A 69 -1.69 3.98 13.00
N LEU A 70 -2.94 3.65 12.72
CA LEU A 70 -3.68 2.67 13.52
C LEU A 70 -3.04 1.28 13.44
N ILE A 71 -2.68 0.85 12.25
CA ILE A 71 -2.00 -0.43 12.04
C ILE A 71 -0.66 -0.43 12.77
N ARG A 72 0.12 0.63 12.61
CA ARG A 72 1.43 0.77 13.26
C ARG A 72 1.31 0.67 14.77
N LYS A 73 0.32 1.33 15.35
CA LYS A 73 0.08 1.30 16.79
C LYS A 73 -0.21 -0.12 17.29
N VAL A 74 -1.02 -0.86 16.58
CA VAL A 74 -1.33 -2.25 16.95
C VAL A 74 -0.05 -3.10 16.83
N TYR A 75 0.71 -2.93 15.77
CA TYR A 75 1.94 -3.70 15.54
C TYR A 75 2.98 -3.40 16.62
N ASP A 76 3.15 -2.13 16.99
CA ASP A 76 4.11 -1.72 18.03
C ASP A 76 3.75 -2.29 19.40
N ASN A 77 2.46 -2.49 19.67
CA ASN A 77 1.97 -2.99 20.94
C ASN A 77 1.74 -4.51 20.97
N ALA A 78 2.03 -5.20 19.88
CA ALA A 78 1.93 -6.66 19.84
C ALA A 78 3.05 -7.29 20.66
N THR A 79 2.84 -8.52 21.08
CA THR A 79 3.82 -9.28 21.89
C THR A 79 4.20 -10.56 21.16
N PRO A 80 5.40 -10.66 20.58
CA PRO A 80 6.40 -9.59 20.43
C PRO A 80 5.95 -8.51 19.43
N PRO A 81 6.55 -7.32 19.46
CA PRO A 81 6.22 -6.28 18.50
C PRO A 81 6.44 -6.74 17.06
N ARG A 82 5.56 -6.31 16.18
CA ARG A 82 5.63 -6.62 14.74
C ARG A 82 6.15 -5.41 13.99
N ILE A 83 6.86 -5.67 12.89
CA ILE A 83 7.35 -4.60 12.02
C ILE A 83 6.23 -4.25 11.03
N VAL A 84 5.81 -2.97 11.03
CA VAL A 84 4.77 -2.53 10.10
C VAL A 84 5.36 -2.50 8.67
N PRO A 85 4.60 -2.99 7.67
CA PRO A 85 5.07 -2.92 6.28
C PRO A 85 5.19 -1.47 5.82
N PRO A 86 6.08 -1.18 4.86
CA PRO A 86 6.17 0.16 4.30
C PRO A 86 4.89 0.55 3.57
N LEU A 87 4.62 1.85 3.53
CA LEU A 87 3.43 2.42 2.92
C LEU A 87 3.78 3.30 1.73
N LEU A 88 3.05 3.12 0.63
CA LEU A 88 2.96 4.07 -0.46
C LEU A 88 1.56 4.68 -0.41
N LEU A 89 1.48 6.00 -0.41
CA LEU A 89 0.20 6.72 -0.44
C LEU A 89 -0.15 7.07 -1.87
N VAL A 90 -1.37 6.75 -2.26
CA VAL A 90 -1.91 7.13 -3.56
C VAL A 90 -2.70 8.42 -3.35
N THR A 91 -2.29 9.50 -4.02
CA THR A 91 -2.77 10.83 -3.71
C THR A 91 -3.52 11.46 -4.87
N ALA A 92 -4.62 12.16 -4.57
CA ALA A 92 -5.35 12.93 -5.54
C ALA A 92 -4.82 14.35 -5.62
N LYS A 93 -5.16 15.05 -6.71
CA LYS A 93 -4.85 16.45 -6.87
C LYS A 93 -5.49 17.26 -5.74
N GLY A 94 -4.70 18.11 -5.10
CA GLY A 94 -5.15 18.90 -3.96
C GLY A 94 -4.70 18.36 -2.61
N ASP A 95 -4.25 17.11 -2.55
CA ASP A 95 -3.77 16.49 -1.30
C ASP A 95 -2.25 16.50 -1.17
N GLU A 96 -1.53 17.02 -2.17
CA GLU A 96 -0.07 16.91 -2.26
C GLU A 96 0.66 17.49 -1.05
N ALA A 97 0.23 18.66 -0.58
CA ALA A 97 0.90 19.33 0.54
C ALA A 97 0.83 18.50 1.83
N ARG A 98 -0.34 17.96 2.13
CA ARG A 98 -0.53 17.11 3.31
C ARG A 98 0.22 15.80 3.17
N ALA A 99 0.16 15.21 1.99
CA ALA A 99 0.85 13.95 1.70
C ALA A 99 2.36 14.10 1.79
N GLN A 100 2.91 15.22 1.32
CA GLN A 100 4.35 15.49 1.42
C GLN A 100 4.82 15.53 2.87
N GLU A 101 4.02 16.08 3.77
CA GLU A 101 4.37 16.10 5.20
C GLU A 101 4.48 14.70 5.77
N LEU A 102 3.66 13.78 5.26
CA LEU A 102 3.66 12.39 5.73
C LEU A 102 4.90 11.59 5.34
N LEU A 103 5.64 12.06 4.34
CA LEU A 103 6.91 11.41 3.96
C LEU A 103 7.96 11.48 5.08
N ARG A 104 7.76 12.35 6.06
CA ARG A 104 8.63 12.44 7.23
C ARG A 104 8.38 11.33 8.24
N GLU A 105 7.22 10.68 8.15
CA GLU A 105 6.85 9.61 9.07
C GLU A 105 7.58 8.32 8.71
N ALA A 106 8.08 7.63 9.74
CA ALA A 106 8.76 6.35 9.53
C ALA A 106 7.80 5.34 8.89
N GLY A 107 8.26 4.70 7.82
CA GLY A 107 7.47 3.71 7.10
C GLY A 107 6.67 4.26 5.93
N VAL A 108 6.48 5.56 5.82
CA VAL A 108 5.87 6.18 4.63
C VAL A 108 6.97 6.40 3.60
N ARG A 109 6.96 5.58 2.54
CA ARG A 109 8.08 5.49 1.61
C ARG A 109 7.93 6.29 0.34
N GLY A 110 6.73 6.72 0.01
CA GLY A 110 6.54 7.50 -1.20
C GLY A 110 5.10 7.80 -1.50
N LEU A 111 4.92 8.59 -2.55
CA LEU A 111 3.61 9.01 -3.03
C LEU A 111 3.43 8.57 -4.48
N VAL A 112 2.22 8.19 -4.83
CA VAL A 112 1.82 7.87 -6.20
C VAL A 112 0.67 8.81 -6.56
N PRO A 113 0.95 9.92 -7.26
CA PRO A 113 -0.11 10.89 -7.58
C PRO A 113 -1.08 10.35 -8.63
N LYS A 114 -2.37 10.59 -8.44
CA LYS A 114 -3.40 10.32 -9.44
C LYS A 114 -3.59 11.53 -10.35
N PRO A 115 -3.82 11.33 -11.64
CA PRO A 115 -3.75 10.08 -12.37
C PRO A 115 -2.29 9.65 -12.57
N PHE A 116 -2.04 8.35 -12.66
CA PHE A 116 -0.69 7.84 -12.87
C PHE A 116 -0.66 6.85 -14.04
N ALA A 117 0.49 6.76 -14.67
CA ALA A 117 0.75 5.70 -15.64
C ALA A 117 1.06 4.40 -14.89
N ILE A 118 0.61 3.28 -15.43
CA ILE A 118 0.83 1.96 -14.80
C ILE A 118 2.32 1.71 -14.59
N ASN A 119 3.17 2.07 -15.55
CA ASN A 119 4.62 1.90 -15.41
C ASN A 119 5.18 2.63 -14.19
N ARG A 120 4.62 3.78 -13.87
CA ARG A 120 5.05 4.59 -12.72
C ARG A 120 4.71 3.86 -11.42
N LEU A 121 3.51 3.29 -11.35
CA LEU A 121 3.10 2.49 -10.19
C LEU A 121 4.03 1.29 -10.00
N ILE A 122 4.29 0.55 -11.08
CA ILE A 122 5.16 -0.63 -11.03
C ILE A 122 6.57 -0.25 -10.55
N GLU A 123 7.13 0.85 -11.06
CA GLU A 123 8.44 1.34 -10.63
C GLU A 123 8.47 1.63 -9.12
N LYS A 124 7.47 2.35 -8.63
CA LYS A 124 7.40 2.67 -7.20
C LYS A 124 7.26 1.44 -6.33
N VAL A 125 6.46 0.48 -6.78
CA VAL A 125 6.29 -0.77 -6.04
C VAL A 125 7.59 -1.56 -6.01
N LYS A 126 8.27 -1.69 -7.15
CA LYS A 126 9.57 -2.39 -7.23
C LYS A 126 10.61 -1.77 -6.29
N GLU A 127 10.69 -0.45 -6.24
CA GLU A 127 11.62 0.26 -5.36
C GLU A 127 11.42 -0.10 -3.89
N ASN A 128 10.21 -0.48 -3.52
CA ASN A 128 9.83 -0.75 -2.14
C ASN A 128 9.56 -2.22 -1.84
N LEU A 129 9.90 -3.10 -2.77
CA LEU A 129 9.83 -4.56 -2.60
C LEU A 129 11.17 -5.19 -2.97
N PRO A 130 12.19 -5.04 -2.11
CA PRO A 130 13.49 -5.64 -2.39
C PRO A 130 13.37 -7.15 -2.60
N GLY A 131 13.96 -7.63 -3.68
CA GLY A 131 13.94 -9.06 -4.00
C GLY A 131 12.69 -9.54 -4.73
N VAL A 132 11.76 -8.65 -5.11
CA VAL A 132 10.59 -9.06 -5.88
C VAL A 132 11.01 -9.56 -7.26
N GLU A 133 10.46 -10.70 -7.68
CA GLU A 133 10.73 -11.26 -8.99
C GLU A 133 9.86 -10.58 -10.05
N ILE A 134 10.49 -10.23 -11.18
CA ILE A 134 9.80 -9.66 -12.34
C ILE A 134 9.44 -10.82 -13.25
N ILE A 135 8.16 -10.99 -13.57
CA ILE A 135 7.70 -12.11 -14.41
C ILE A 135 7.32 -11.67 -15.83
N ALA A 136 7.18 -10.36 -16.06
CA ALA A 136 6.93 -9.79 -17.37
C ALA A 136 7.56 -8.40 -17.47
N ALA A 137 8.11 -8.09 -18.62
CA ALA A 137 8.75 -6.81 -18.87
C ALA A 137 7.73 -5.79 -19.44
#